data_0191f24da8b5d230fad4bfacc5ec8bbe
#
_entry.id   0191f24da8b5d230fad4bfacc5ec8bbe
#
_cell.length_a   1.000
_cell.length_b   1.000
_cell.length_c   1.000
_cell.angle_alpha   90.00
_cell.angle_beta   90.00
_cell.angle_gamma   90.00
#
_symmetry.space_group_name_H-M   'P 1'
#
loop_
_entity.id
_entity.type
_entity.pdbx_description
1 polymer ?
#
loop_
_entity_poly.entity_id
_entity_poly.type
_entity_poly.pdbx_seq_one_letter_code
_entity_poly.pdbx_strand_id
1 'polypeptide(L)'
;MEYLEGRNPAQREAVMATEGPALIIAAAGSGKTRVLTMRIVHLLKQGVPPWNILALTFTNKAAREMQARIAGLVDEITARQLWMGTFHSKFMRILSMESDKLGYPKTFTVYDTSDTKNLLATIIKEQNLDKNTYKVSEVMGRISWAKNNLITPQ
;
A
#
# COMPACT_ATOMS: atom_id res chain seq x y z
N MET A 1 12.82 22.14 -18.13
CA MET A 1 11.84 21.30 -17.40
C MET A 1 11.18 22.17 -16.32
N GLU A 2 10.17 22.86 -16.70
CA GLU A 2 9.44 23.86 -15.89
C GLU A 2 8.94 23.31 -14.53
N TYR A 3 8.49 22.05 -14.49
CA TYR A 3 8.01 21.42 -13.25
C TYR A 3 9.12 21.15 -12.20
N LEU A 4 10.39 21.29 -12.56
CA LEU A 4 11.54 21.22 -11.63
C LEU A 4 12.00 22.58 -11.12
N GLU A 5 11.44 23.68 -11.61
CA GLU A 5 11.78 25.01 -11.15
C GLU A 5 11.44 25.23 -9.68
N GLY A 6 12.26 26.01 -8.99
CA GLY A 6 12.12 26.23 -7.55
C GLY A 6 12.45 25.02 -6.66
N ARG A 7 13.11 23.98 -7.17
CA ARG A 7 13.63 22.84 -6.40
C ARG A 7 15.10 23.00 -6.09
N ASN A 8 15.51 22.60 -4.88
CA ASN A 8 16.94 22.52 -4.57
C ASN A 8 17.58 21.32 -5.30
N PRO A 9 18.93 21.27 -5.39
CA PRO A 9 19.63 20.20 -6.11
C PRO A 9 19.25 18.79 -5.66
N ALA A 10 19.18 18.53 -4.35
CA ALA A 10 18.83 17.22 -3.79
C ALA A 10 17.38 16.79 -4.15
N GLN A 11 16.43 17.74 -4.16
CA GLN A 11 15.06 17.46 -4.60
C GLN A 11 14.99 17.14 -6.09
N ARG A 12 15.78 17.83 -6.92
CA ARG A 12 15.87 17.56 -8.37
C ARG A 12 16.44 16.17 -8.63
N GLU A 13 17.55 15.85 -7.98
CA GLU A 13 18.17 14.53 -8.03
C GLU A 13 17.18 13.43 -7.65
N ALA A 14 16.48 13.59 -6.51
CA ALA A 14 15.47 12.64 -6.05
C ALA A 14 14.30 12.47 -7.03
N VAL A 15 13.90 13.51 -7.77
CA VAL A 15 12.87 13.41 -8.80
C VAL A 15 13.38 12.66 -10.03
N MET A 16 14.61 12.91 -10.44
CA MET A 16 15.19 12.39 -11.69
C MET A 16 15.75 10.96 -11.57
N ALA A 17 16.11 10.51 -10.36
CA ALA A 17 16.64 9.16 -10.10
C ALA A 17 15.53 8.10 -10.24
N THR A 18 15.09 7.80 -11.46
CA THR A 18 13.96 6.90 -11.74
C THR A 18 14.37 5.43 -11.88
N GLU A 19 15.64 5.16 -12.10
CA GLU A 19 16.15 3.82 -12.30
C GLU A 19 16.59 3.17 -10.98
N GLY A 20 16.22 1.91 -10.79
CA GLY A 20 16.59 1.11 -9.64
C GLY A 20 15.97 1.53 -8.30
N PRO A 21 16.30 0.82 -7.22
CA PRO A 21 15.82 1.14 -5.87
C PRO A 21 16.42 2.47 -5.38
N ALA A 22 15.57 3.37 -4.88
CA ALA A 22 15.98 4.64 -4.32
C ALA A 22 15.32 4.89 -2.96
N LEU A 23 16.12 5.24 -1.95
CA LEU A 23 15.65 5.65 -0.62
C LEU A 23 15.87 7.15 -0.45
N ILE A 24 14.80 7.91 -0.22
CA ILE A 24 14.84 9.35 0.00
C ILE A 24 14.59 9.64 1.49
N ILE A 25 15.63 10.06 2.19
CA ILE A 25 15.56 10.44 3.60
C ILE A 25 15.41 11.96 3.69
N ALA A 26 14.37 12.41 4.37
CA ALA A 26 14.06 13.83 4.44
C ALA A 26 13.33 14.18 5.75
N ALA A 27 13.69 15.29 6.39
CA ALA A 27 13.06 15.77 7.61
C ALA A 27 11.59 16.17 7.43
N ALA A 28 10.86 16.33 8.52
CA ALA A 28 9.50 16.87 8.47
C ALA A 28 9.52 18.28 7.83
N GLY A 29 8.54 18.59 6.99
CA GLY A 29 8.46 19.89 6.29
C GLY A 29 9.41 20.06 5.09
N SER A 30 10.33 19.14 4.82
CA SER A 30 11.30 19.23 3.70
C SER A 30 10.69 19.04 2.31
N GLY A 31 9.40 18.81 2.20
CA GLY A 31 8.72 18.62 0.92
C GLY A 31 8.72 17.19 0.36
N LYS A 32 8.89 16.16 1.19
CA LYS A 32 8.85 14.73 0.76
C LYS A 32 7.70 14.40 -0.18
N THR A 33 6.48 14.74 0.21
CA THR A 33 5.29 14.50 -0.62
C THR A 33 5.36 15.24 -1.96
N ARG A 34 5.93 16.43 -1.97
CA ARG A 34 6.12 17.23 -3.19
C ARG A 34 7.13 16.55 -4.13
N VAL A 35 8.24 16.05 -3.59
CA VAL A 35 9.24 15.29 -4.36
C VAL A 35 8.61 14.04 -4.96
N LEU A 36 7.85 13.26 -4.18
CA LEU A 36 7.15 12.07 -4.68
C LEU A 36 6.14 12.41 -5.79
N THR A 37 5.34 13.46 -5.60
CA THR A 37 4.40 13.96 -6.62
C THR A 37 5.14 14.30 -7.91
N MET A 38 6.26 15.06 -7.82
CA MET A 38 7.05 15.45 -8.98
C MET A 38 7.74 14.26 -9.65
N ARG A 39 8.17 13.26 -8.91
CA ARG A 39 8.72 12.01 -9.45
C ARG A 39 7.70 11.27 -10.31
N ILE A 40 6.45 11.20 -9.86
CA ILE A 40 5.35 10.60 -10.65
C ILE A 40 5.09 11.42 -11.92
N VAL A 41 5.01 12.75 -11.81
CA VAL A 41 4.86 13.64 -12.97
C VAL A 41 6.03 13.49 -13.95
N HIS A 42 7.24 13.35 -13.45
CA HIS A 42 8.43 13.13 -14.27
C HIS A 42 8.34 11.81 -15.06
N LEU A 43 7.98 10.71 -14.41
CA LEU A 43 7.76 9.41 -15.07
C LEU A 43 6.69 9.50 -16.17
N LEU A 44 5.55 10.14 -15.89
CA LEU A 44 4.50 10.35 -16.87
C LEU A 44 4.99 11.17 -18.09
N LYS A 45 5.78 12.22 -17.85
CA LYS A 45 6.37 13.05 -18.90
C LYS A 45 7.47 12.34 -19.70
N GLN A 46 8.07 11.31 -19.14
CA GLN A 46 8.98 10.39 -19.86
C GLN A 46 8.23 9.32 -20.66
N GLY A 47 6.91 9.32 -20.66
CA GLY A 47 6.09 8.37 -21.42
C GLY A 47 5.77 7.07 -20.68
N VAL A 48 6.07 6.98 -19.37
CA VAL A 48 5.66 5.82 -18.59
C VAL A 48 4.14 5.80 -18.47
N PRO A 49 3.45 4.74 -18.91
CA PRO A 49 2.00 4.66 -18.83
C PRO A 49 1.50 4.78 -17.37
N PRO A 50 0.44 5.54 -17.09
CA PRO A 50 -0.03 5.76 -15.72
C PRO A 50 -0.42 4.46 -15.00
N TRP A 51 -0.94 3.46 -15.69
CA TRP A 51 -1.27 2.15 -15.11
C TRP A 51 -0.05 1.30 -14.72
N ASN A 52 1.15 1.67 -15.16
CA ASN A 52 2.42 1.06 -14.74
C ASN A 52 3.03 1.72 -13.50
N ILE A 53 2.40 2.77 -12.97
CA ILE A 53 2.88 3.50 -11.79
C ILE A 53 2.01 3.16 -10.59
N LEU A 54 2.60 2.49 -9.59
CA LEU A 54 1.96 2.22 -8.30
C LEU A 54 2.48 3.22 -7.25
N ALA A 55 1.59 4.06 -6.72
CA ALA A 55 1.90 5.03 -5.67
C ALA A 55 1.10 4.75 -4.40
N LEU A 56 1.80 4.44 -3.32
CA LEU A 56 1.19 4.01 -2.06
C LEU A 56 1.37 5.07 -0.96
N THR A 57 0.34 5.26 -0.17
CA THR A 57 0.32 6.15 1.00
C THR A 57 -0.25 5.43 2.21
N PHE A 58 -0.07 6.00 3.41
CA PHE A 58 -0.67 5.43 4.62
C PHE A 58 -2.16 5.77 4.78
N THR A 59 -2.61 6.92 4.28
CA THR A 59 -3.99 7.38 4.48
C THR A 59 -4.68 7.68 3.15
N ASN A 60 -5.97 7.43 3.09
CA ASN A 60 -6.80 7.78 1.94
C ASN A 60 -6.81 9.29 1.66
N LYS A 61 -6.70 10.13 2.70
CA LYS A 61 -6.59 11.58 2.56
C LYS A 61 -5.32 11.95 1.79
N ALA A 62 -4.17 11.41 2.21
CA ALA A 62 -2.89 11.68 1.53
C ALA A 62 -2.90 11.20 0.07
N ALA A 63 -3.51 10.04 -0.22
CA ALA A 63 -3.65 9.54 -1.58
C ALA A 63 -4.47 10.50 -2.46
N ARG A 64 -5.63 10.97 -1.96
CA ARG A 64 -6.49 11.92 -2.70
C ARG A 64 -5.80 13.26 -2.92
N GLU A 65 -5.14 13.81 -1.90
CA GLU A 65 -4.38 15.06 -2.03
C GLU A 65 -3.25 14.96 -3.05
N MET A 66 -2.53 13.84 -3.04
CA MET A 66 -1.45 13.60 -4.01
C MET A 66 -2.02 13.48 -5.43
N GLN A 67 -3.11 12.73 -5.62
CA GLN A 67 -3.76 12.58 -6.92
C GLN A 67 -4.27 13.92 -7.48
N ALA A 68 -4.90 14.75 -6.64
CA ALA A 68 -5.34 16.08 -7.04
C ALA A 68 -4.17 16.99 -7.46
N ARG A 69 -3.03 16.91 -6.76
CA ARG A 69 -1.83 17.67 -7.13
C ARG A 69 -1.24 17.20 -8.46
N ILE A 70 -1.24 15.90 -8.73
CA ILE A 70 -0.79 15.33 -10.01
C ILE A 70 -1.73 15.78 -11.12
N ALA A 71 -3.05 15.70 -10.92
CA ALA A 71 -4.05 16.14 -11.90
C ALA A 71 -3.86 17.61 -12.32
N GLY A 72 -3.50 18.48 -11.39
CA GLY A 72 -3.18 19.89 -11.69
C GLY A 72 -1.88 20.11 -12.47
N LEU A 73 -1.02 19.10 -12.61
CA LEU A 73 0.28 19.18 -13.27
C LEU A 73 0.34 18.42 -14.61
N VAL A 74 -0.57 17.47 -14.80
CA VAL A 74 -0.71 16.72 -16.06
C VAL A 74 -2.13 16.91 -16.61
N ASP A 75 -3.06 16.07 -16.27
CA ASP A 75 -4.49 16.17 -16.51
C ASP A 75 -5.23 15.19 -15.59
N GLU A 76 -6.55 15.38 -15.47
CA GLU A 76 -7.37 14.58 -14.56
C GLU A 76 -7.54 13.13 -15.03
N ILE A 77 -7.61 12.90 -16.33
CA ILE A 77 -7.80 11.56 -16.92
C ILE A 77 -6.56 10.71 -16.63
N THR A 78 -5.38 11.23 -16.93
CA THR A 78 -4.10 10.56 -16.65
C THR A 78 -3.91 10.29 -15.14
N ALA A 79 -4.23 11.28 -14.28
CA ALA A 79 -4.09 11.12 -12.85
C ALA A 79 -5.03 10.04 -12.27
N ARG A 80 -6.23 9.84 -12.83
CA ARG A 80 -7.16 8.78 -12.42
C ARG A 80 -6.72 7.38 -12.83
N GLN A 81 -5.91 7.26 -13.87
CA GLN A 81 -5.39 5.97 -14.33
C GLN A 81 -4.20 5.46 -13.51
N LEU A 82 -3.60 6.29 -12.66
CA LEU A 82 -2.54 5.89 -11.74
C LEU A 82 -3.06 4.87 -10.70
N TRP A 83 -2.24 3.89 -10.39
CA TRP A 83 -2.52 2.99 -9.27
C TRP A 83 -2.16 3.68 -7.95
N MET A 84 -3.03 4.57 -7.49
CA MET A 84 -2.84 5.32 -6.24
C MET A 84 -3.80 4.91 -5.15
N GLY A 85 -3.32 4.82 -3.91
CA GLY A 85 -4.13 4.50 -2.75
C GLY A 85 -3.32 4.15 -1.52
N THR A 86 -4.00 3.60 -0.52
CA THR A 86 -3.31 3.02 0.64
C THR A 86 -2.79 1.63 0.33
N PHE A 87 -1.77 1.17 1.07
CA PHE A 87 -1.28 -0.20 0.99
C PHE A 87 -2.44 -1.20 1.07
N HIS A 88 -3.27 -1.11 2.10
CA HIS A 88 -4.41 -2.02 2.29
C HIS A 88 -5.36 -2.04 1.08
N SER A 89 -5.77 -0.89 0.56
CA SER A 89 -6.73 -0.82 -0.54
C SER A 89 -6.19 -1.41 -1.85
N LYS A 90 -4.91 -1.18 -2.14
CA LYS A 90 -4.30 -1.68 -3.38
C LYS A 90 -3.94 -3.15 -3.29
N PHE A 91 -3.37 -3.59 -2.16
CA PHE A 91 -3.07 -5.01 -1.96
C PHE A 91 -4.33 -5.87 -1.85
N MET A 92 -5.41 -5.37 -1.24
CA MET A 92 -6.71 -6.04 -1.27
C MET A 92 -7.21 -6.23 -2.70
N ARG A 93 -7.07 -5.22 -3.56
CA ARG A 93 -7.45 -5.32 -4.98
C ARG A 93 -6.59 -6.34 -5.72
N ILE A 94 -5.27 -6.33 -5.51
CA ILE A 94 -4.35 -7.33 -6.09
C ILE A 94 -4.74 -8.73 -5.61
N LEU A 95 -4.98 -8.89 -4.31
CA LEU A 95 -5.40 -10.18 -3.74
C LEU A 95 -6.72 -10.67 -4.35
N SER A 96 -7.71 -9.78 -4.56
CA SER A 96 -8.96 -10.16 -5.24
C SER A 96 -8.76 -10.63 -6.68
N MET A 97 -7.78 -10.07 -7.39
CA MET A 97 -7.46 -10.47 -8.77
C MET A 97 -6.72 -11.80 -8.84
N GLU A 98 -5.88 -12.09 -7.83
CA GLU A 98 -4.95 -13.22 -7.82
C GLU A 98 -5.31 -14.30 -6.79
N SER A 99 -6.49 -14.19 -6.14
CA SER A 99 -6.90 -15.06 -5.02
C SER A 99 -6.97 -16.54 -5.39
N ASP A 100 -7.34 -16.85 -6.61
CA ASP A 100 -7.40 -18.23 -7.15
C ASP A 100 -6.02 -18.90 -7.17
N LYS A 101 -4.94 -18.15 -7.39
CA LYS A 101 -3.57 -18.66 -7.30
C LYS A 101 -3.16 -19.08 -5.88
N LEU A 102 -3.87 -18.58 -4.88
CA LEU A 102 -3.67 -18.90 -3.47
C LEU A 102 -4.74 -19.89 -2.93
N GLY A 103 -5.62 -20.40 -3.81
CA GLY A 103 -6.69 -21.29 -3.44
C GLY A 103 -7.87 -20.63 -2.72
N TYR A 104 -7.99 -19.29 -2.78
CA TYR A 104 -9.11 -18.56 -2.20
C TYR A 104 -10.17 -18.22 -3.27
N PRO A 105 -11.45 -18.21 -2.93
CA PRO A 105 -12.49 -17.73 -3.82
C PRO A 105 -12.33 -16.23 -4.06
N LYS A 106 -12.74 -15.74 -5.23
CA LYS A 106 -12.68 -14.30 -5.57
C LYS A 106 -13.56 -13.43 -4.65
N THR A 107 -14.56 -14.03 -4.03
CA THR A 107 -15.49 -13.41 -3.07
C THR A 107 -15.10 -13.71 -1.63
N PHE A 108 -13.86 -13.44 -1.24
CA PHE A 108 -13.43 -13.60 0.14
C PHE A 108 -13.82 -12.38 1.00
N THR A 109 -14.05 -12.63 2.28
CA THR A 109 -14.31 -11.58 3.27
C THR A 109 -13.00 -11.14 3.93
N VAL A 110 -12.79 -9.84 4.05
CA VAL A 110 -11.66 -9.28 4.80
C VAL A 110 -12.11 -9.06 6.23
N TYR A 111 -11.51 -9.78 7.16
CA TYR A 111 -11.77 -9.65 8.59
C TYR A 111 -10.94 -8.51 9.19
N ASP A 112 -11.57 -7.73 10.03
CA ASP A 112 -10.86 -6.82 10.93
C ASP A 112 -10.32 -7.57 12.16
N THR A 113 -9.69 -6.83 13.08
CA THR A 113 -9.14 -7.41 14.31
C THR A 113 -10.23 -7.97 15.22
N SER A 114 -11.41 -7.37 15.25
CA SER A 114 -12.56 -7.81 16.05
C SER A 114 -13.13 -9.10 15.49
N ASP A 115 -13.35 -9.14 14.17
CA ASP A 115 -13.83 -10.33 13.46
C ASP A 115 -12.90 -11.52 13.66
N THR A 116 -11.59 -11.28 13.54
CA THR A 116 -10.58 -12.33 13.75
C THR A 116 -10.61 -12.88 15.18
N LYS A 117 -10.73 -11.99 16.20
CA LYS A 117 -10.85 -12.43 17.60
C LYS A 117 -12.11 -13.25 17.84
N ASN A 118 -13.23 -12.81 17.32
CA ASN A 118 -14.51 -13.50 17.47
C ASN A 118 -14.48 -14.89 16.82
N LEU A 119 -13.92 -14.98 15.61
CA LEU A 119 -13.74 -16.26 14.92
C LEU A 119 -12.85 -17.22 15.72
N LEU A 120 -11.70 -16.76 16.19
CA LEU A 120 -10.79 -17.58 16.99
C LEU A 120 -11.42 -18.03 18.31
N ALA A 121 -12.17 -17.16 18.99
CA ALA A 121 -12.90 -17.51 20.20
C ALA A 121 -13.95 -18.60 19.94
N THR A 122 -14.65 -18.52 18.82
CA THR A 122 -15.61 -19.54 18.38
C THR A 122 -14.94 -20.88 18.11
N ILE A 123 -13.85 -20.89 17.34
CA ILE A 123 -13.09 -22.11 17.03
C ILE A 123 -12.56 -22.78 18.31
N ILE A 124 -11.95 -22.02 19.23
CA ILE A 124 -11.44 -22.52 20.50
C ILE A 124 -12.56 -23.18 21.31
N LYS A 125 -13.75 -22.56 21.34
CA LYS A 125 -14.92 -23.10 22.02
C LYS A 125 -15.45 -24.37 21.36
N GLU A 126 -15.61 -24.39 20.05
CA GLU A 126 -16.13 -25.54 19.28
C GLU A 126 -15.22 -26.75 19.36
N GLN A 127 -13.91 -26.52 19.40
CA GLN A 127 -12.91 -27.59 19.56
C GLN A 127 -12.70 -28.03 21.03
N ASN A 128 -13.45 -27.45 21.97
CA ASN A 128 -13.32 -27.74 23.42
C ASN A 128 -11.88 -27.52 23.96
N LEU A 129 -11.14 -26.54 23.40
CA LEU A 129 -9.80 -26.20 23.84
C LEU A 129 -9.85 -25.36 25.13
N ASP A 130 -8.89 -25.60 26.04
CA ASP A 130 -8.78 -24.80 27.26
C ASP A 130 -8.41 -23.34 26.94
N LYS A 131 -9.28 -22.41 27.33
CA LYS A 131 -9.13 -20.98 27.08
C LYS A 131 -7.95 -20.32 27.80
N ASN A 132 -7.44 -20.94 28.87
CA ASN A 132 -6.27 -20.44 29.61
C ASN A 132 -5.00 -20.81 28.87
N THR A 133 -4.96 -21.96 28.24
CA THR A 133 -3.85 -22.43 27.41
C THR A 133 -3.88 -21.79 26.02
N TYR A 134 -5.06 -21.68 25.40
CA TYR A 134 -5.24 -21.14 24.06
C TYR A 134 -5.89 -19.74 24.11
N LYS A 135 -5.18 -18.75 24.64
CA LYS A 135 -5.67 -17.37 24.67
C LYS A 135 -5.79 -16.80 23.26
N VAL A 136 -6.94 -16.25 22.92
CA VAL A 136 -7.25 -15.69 21.60
C VAL A 136 -6.17 -14.74 21.09
N SER A 137 -5.65 -13.87 21.97
CA SER A 137 -4.60 -12.90 21.59
C SER A 137 -3.27 -13.58 21.25
N GLU A 138 -2.90 -14.64 21.95
CA GLU A 138 -1.67 -15.40 21.71
C GLU A 138 -1.76 -16.21 20.41
N VAL A 139 -2.90 -16.88 20.21
CA VAL A 139 -3.17 -17.63 18.95
C VAL A 139 -3.15 -16.69 17.76
N MET A 140 -3.84 -15.54 17.84
CA MET A 140 -3.83 -14.53 16.80
C MET A 140 -2.41 -14.00 16.51
N GLY A 141 -1.61 -13.75 17.55
CA GLY A 141 -0.23 -13.32 17.41
C GLY A 141 0.64 -14.36 16.70
N ARG A 142 0.48 -15.65 17.02
CA ARG A 142 1.21 -16.75 16.35
C ARG A 142 0.82 -16.89 14.88
N ILE A 143 -0.47 -16.79 14.56
CA ILE A 143 -0.95 -16.82 13.17
C ILE A 143 -0.37 -15.62 12.39
N SER A 144 -0.40 -14.44 12.97
CA SER A 144 0.18 -13.23 12.35
C SER A 144 1.68 -13.40 12.12
N TRP A 145 2.40 -13.92 13.10
CA TRP A 145 3.83 -14.20 12.98
C TRP A 145 4.12 -15.21 11.86
N ALA A 146 3.38 -16.32 11.80
CA ALA A 146 3.52 -17.33 10.75
C ALA A 146 3.30 -16.73 9.35
N LYS A 147 2.21 -15.97 9.18
CA LYS A 147 1.93 -15.27 7.91
C LYS A 147 3.05 -14.30 7.51
N ASN A 148 3.58 -13.53 8.44
CA ASN A 148 4.67 -12.58 8.18
C ASN A 148 6.00 -13.28 7.83
N ASN A 149 6.17 -14.53 8.23
CA ASN A 149 7.33 -15.36 7.91
C ASN A 149 7.06 -16.35 6.76
N LEU A 150 5.94 -16.20 6.04
CA LEU A 150 5.53 -17.06 4.92
C LEU A 150 5.45 -18.54 5.29
N ILE A 151 5.11 -18.85 6.55
CA ILE A 151 4.87 -20.21 7.03
C ILE A 151 3.40 -20.55 6.75
N THR A 152 3.18 -21.54 5.92
CA THR A 152 1.86 -22.05 5.58
C THR A 152 1.37 -23.08 6.59
N PRO A 153 0.05 -23.22 6.81
CA PRO A 153 -0.50 -24.33 7.55
C PRO A 153 -0.27 -25.62 6.74
N GLN A 154 0.43 -26.56 7.33
CA GLN A 154 0.58 -27.93 6.82
C GLN A 154 0.01 -28.90 7.82
#